data_e41530011f474b3cbb04e123c7d468cc
#
_entry.id   e41530011f474b3cbb04e123c7d468cc
#
_cell.length_a   1.000
_cell.length_b   1.000
_cell.length_c   1.000
_cell.angle_alpha   90.00
_cell.angle_beta   90.00
_cell.angle_gamma   90.00
#
_symmetry.space_group_name_H-M   'P 1'
#
loop_
_entity.id
_entity.type
_entity.pdbx_description
1 polymer ?
#
loop_
_entity_poly.entity_id
_entity_poly.type
_entity_poly.pdbx_seq_one_letter_code
_entity_poly.pdbx_strand_id
1 'polypeptide(L)'
;MGTLACGKAIAAKRYSQNWNEWFWQSCLGKSKCSKGMPGEHFPLAAPRIGRVERPARAQREGSDAVATSYASIASKADLLAADAARDVALCGRSLHVDAQVRADLASAGVHEPTPTPYFVLEELLGKLGLTANDRLLDVGCGTGRVLAHAASQLPCRATGVELDARLANIASSWAASFPQLDAIAGSVLDISLAPYTCFYLFNPFDTAVLTRFLDKAEREAARPFTLVHMSDNGESFAYQGRPGWRLVRSGSIQMFQTASGRSIKFYEFPQHFSVWRYEGMQ
;
A
#
# COMPACT_ATOMS: atom_id res chain seq x y z
N MET A 1 39.76 -3.31 32.50
CA MET A 1 38.78 -2.38 31.93
C MET A 1 38.60 -2.75 30.47
N GLY A 2 37.48 -3.28 30.07
CA GLY A 2 37.21 -3.72 28.69
C GLY A 2 36.28 -4.90 28.72
N THR A 3 35.00 -4.67 28.52
CA THR A 3 33.99 -5.62 27.96
C THR A 3 32.61 -5.06 28.27
N LEU A 4 32.01 -4.35 27.32
CA LEU A 4 30.56 -4.06 27.30
C LEU A 4 30.20 -3.35 25.96
N ALA A 5 30.27 -4.07 24.83
CA ALA A 5 29.80 -3.53 23.56
C ALA A 5 29.29 -4.58 22.55
N CYS A 6 29.04 -5.84 22.96
CA CYS A 6 28.64 -6.89 22.00
C CYS A 6 27.22 -7.47 22.19
N GLY A 7 26.47 -6.99 23.17
CA GLY A 7 25.16 -7.60 23.55
C GLY A 7 23.91 -7.06 22.82
N LYS A 8 23.97 -5.88 22.22
CA LYS A 8 22.76 -5.22 21.66
C LYS A 8 22.46 -5.51 20.18
N ALA A 9 23.44 -5.89 19.40
CA ALA A 9 23.24 -6.16 17.97
C ALA A 9 22.58 -7.53 17.68
N ILE A 10 22.70 -8.49 18.58
CA ILE A 10 22.16 -9.86 18.38
C ILE A 10 20.65 -9.93 18.72
N ALA A 11 20.17 -9.09 19.60
CA ALA A 11 18.75 -9.05 19.99
C ALA A 11 17.84 -8.47 18.87
N ALA A 12 18.31 -7.49 18.11
CA ALA A 12 17.54 -6.88 17.02
C ALA A 12 17.33 -7.84 15.84
N LYS A 13 18.33 -8.66 15.51
CA LYS A 13 18.27 -9.60 14.37
C LYS A 13 17.37 -10.82 14.62
N ARG A 14 17.15 -11.22 15.87
CA ARG A 14 16.20 -12.29 16.24
C ARG A 14 14.75 -11.82 16.31
N TYR A 15 14.51 -10.51 16.51
CA TYR A 15 13.16 -9.97 16.60
C TYR A 15 12.48 -9.85 15.23
N SER A 16 13.21 -9.50 14.17
CA SER A 16 12.65 -9.34 12.84
C SER A 16 12.29 -10.68 12.15
N GLN A 17 13.06 -11.75 12.39
CA GLN A 17 12.79 -13.06 11.77
C GLN A 17 11.57 -13.77 12.38
N ASN A 18 11.31 -13.60 13.69
CA ASN A 18 10.16 -14.25 14.34
C ASN A 18 8.80 -13.61 14.01
N TRP A 19 8.76 -12.34 13.60
CA TRP A 19 7.51 -11.65 13.28
C TRP A 19 6.90 -12.12 11.95
N ASN A 20 7.72 -12.39 10.94
CA ASN A 20 7.26 -12.89 9.64
C ASN A 20 6.75 -14.33 9.72
N GLU A 21 7.43 -15.24 10.41
CA GLU A 21 6.98 -16.63 10.55
C GLU A 21 5.68 -16.77 11.37
N TRP A 22 5.48 -15.92 12.39
CA TRP A 22 4.30 -16.00 13.26
C TRP A 22 3.04 -15.42 12.63
N PHE A 23 3.16 -14.38 11.80
CA PHE A 23 2.06 -13.77 11.08
C PHE A 23 1.37 -14.77 10.13
N TRP A 24 2.15 -15.64 9.50
CA TRP A 24 1.65 -16.61 8.51
C TRP A 24 1.02 -17.87 9.12
N GLN A 25 1.50 -18.34 10.25
CA GLN A 25 0.91 -19.51 10.92
C GLN A 25 -0.50 -19.26 11.45
N SER A 26 -0.85 -18.02 11.75
CA SER A 26 -2.18 -17.65 12.27
C SER A 26 -3.23 -17.39 11.19
N CYS A 27 -2.83 -17.16 9.93
CA CYS A 27 -3.74 -16.91 8.81
C CYS A 27 -4.12 -18.17 8.01
N LEU A 28 -3.33 -19.27 8.14
CA LEU A 28 -3.56 -20.51 7.39
C LEU A 28 -4.36 -21.53 8.21
N GLY A 29 -5.65 -21.30 8.36
CA GLY A 29 -6.63 -22.33 8.71
C GLY A 29 -6.87 -23.27 7.53
N LYS A 30 -6.17 -24.39 7.50
CA LYS A 30 -6.38 -25.66 6.79
C LYS A 30 -7.41 -25.66 5.64
N SER A 31 -6.94 -25.72 4.41
CA SER A 31 -7.66 -26.35 3.31
C SER A 31 -6.72 -27.26 2.50
N LYS A 32 -7.14 -28.50 2.29
CA LYS A 32 -6.36 -29.56 1.64
C LYS A 32 -6.37 -29.41 0.13
N CYS A 33 -5.20 -29.60 -0.44
CA CYS A 33 -4.84 -29.71 -1.84
C CYS A 33 -5.54 -30.85 -2.57
N SER A 34 -5.95 -30.65 -3.82
CA SER A 34 -6.17 -31.70 -4.82
C SER A 34 -5.54 -31.29 -6.15
N LYS A 35 -4.94 -32.31 -6.78
CA LYS A 35 -4.00 -32.36 -7.89
C LYS A 35 -4.50 -31.83 -9.22
N GLY A 36 -3.61 -31.21 -9.96
CA GLY A 36 -3.23 -31.10 -11.35
C GLY A 36 -4.16 -31.46 -12.50
N MET A 37 -4.10 -30.61 -13.54
CA MET A 37 -4.34 -30.97 -14.96
C MET A 37 -3.53 -30.03 -15.88
N PRO A 38 -3.22 -30.45 -17.14
CA PRO A 38 -2.13 -29.92 -17.95
C PRO A 38 -2.55 -28.75 -18.84
N GLY A 39 -1.53 -28.05 -19.34
CA GLY A 39 -1.62 -26.81 -20.09
C GLY A 39 -2.32 -26.88 -21.45
N GLU A 40 -2.97 -25.79 -21.78
CA GLU A 40 -3.38 -25.46 -23.15
C GLU A 40 -2.92 -24.03 -23.48
N HIS A 41 -2.24 -23.93 -24.62
CA HIS A 41 -1.84 -22.66 -25.24
C HIS A 41 -3.04 -21.98 -25.88
N PHE A 42 -3.37 -20.75 -25.48
CA PHE A 42 -4.28 -19.87 -26.21
C PHE A 42 -3.53 -18.64 -26.74
N PRO A 43 -3.77 -18.23 -28.00
CA PRO A 43 -3.14 -17.06 -28.58
C PRO A 43 -3.81 -15.77 -28.08
N LEU A 44 -2.98 -14.80 -27.68
CA LEU A 44 -3.38 -13.46 -27.25
C LEU A 44 -3.81 -12.61 -28.45
N ALA A 45 -5.11 -12.39 -28.59
CA ALA A 45 -5.65 -11.24 -29.30
C ALA A 45 -6.57 -10.47 -28.35
N ALA A 46 -6.11 -9.33 -27.83
CA ALA A 46 -6.91 -8.47 -26.96
C ALA A 46 -7.91 -7.66 -27.81
N PRO A 47 -9.22 -7.71 -27.50
CA PRO A 47 -10.18 -6.80 -28.12
C PRO A 47 -9.97 -5.38 -27.56
N ARG A 48 -9.90 -4.38 -28.45
CA ARG A 48 -9.98 -2.96 -28.07
C ARG A 48 -11.37 -2.68 -27.50
N ILE A 49 -11.47 -2.55 -26.19
CA ILE A 49 -12.69 -2.12 -25.52
C ILE A 49 -12.78 -0.59 -25.68
N GLY A 50 -13.86 -0.14 -26.29
CA GLY A 50 -14.16 1.28 -26.48
C GLY A 50 -14.21 2.01 -25.14
N ARG A 51 -13.71 3.25 -25.14
CA ARG A 51 -13.68 4.18 -24.00
C ARG A 51 -15.12 4.39 -23.48
N VAL A 52 -15.42 3.86 -22.30
CA VAL A 52 -16.68 4.14 -21.61
C VAL A 52 -16.49 5.42 -20.81
N GLU A 53 -17.07 6.52 -21.25
CA GLU A 53 -17.14 7.75 -20.48
C GLU A 53 -18.14 7.58 -19.32
N ARG A 54 -17.65 7.53 -18.09
CA ARG A 54 -18.49 7.64 -16.90
C ARG A 54 -18.67 9.12 -16.56
N PRO A 55 -19.90 9.63 -16.43
CA PRO A 55 -20.15 11.03 -16.10
C PRO A 55 -19.77 11.34 -14.64
N ALA A 56 -19.40 12.61 -14.38
CA ALA A 56 -19.03 13.16 -13.06
C ALA A 56 -20.04 12.87 -11.91
N ARG A 57 -21.26 12.43 -12.25
CA ARG A 57 -22.31 12.00 -11.32
C ARG A 57 -21.94 10.71 -10.56
N ALA A 58 -21.18 9.80 -11.17
CA ALA A 58 -20.76 8.55 -10.54
C ALA A 58 -19.79 8.74 -9.36
N GLN A 59 -19.05 9.85 -9.30
CA GLN A 59 -18.14 10.16 -8.20
C GLN A 59 -18.86 10.56 -6.91
N ARG A 60 -20.02 11.25 -7.01
CA ARG A 60 -20.85 11.63 -5.85
C ARG A 60 -21.63 10.44 -5.29
N GLU A 61 -22.20 9.63 -6.18
CA GLU A 61 -22.95 8.42 -5.77
C GLU A 61 -22.05 7.37 -5.11
N GLY A 62 -20.76 7.28 -5.51
CA GLY A 62 -19.76 6.43 -4.85
C GLY A 62 -19.42 6.89 -3.42
N SER A 63 -19.35 8.21 -3.17
CA SER A 63 -19.08 8.76 -1.84
C SER A 63 -20.22 8.48 -0.85
N ASP A 64 -21.47 8.64 -1.27
CA ASP A 64 -22.62 8.41 -0.42
C ASP A 64 -22.84 6.91 -0.14
N ALA A 65 -22.57 6.04 -1.11
CA ALA A 65 -22.62 4.59 -0.93
C ALA A 65 -21.54 4.09 0.04
N VAL A 66 -20.36 4.72 0.06
CA VAL A 66 -19.26 4.38 0.98
C VAL A 66 -19.59 4.79 2.41
N ALA A 67 -20.15 6.00 2.62
CA ALA A 67 -20.58 6.46 3.94
C ALA A 67 -21.65 5.54 4.54
N THR A 68 -22.56 5.02 3.72
CA THR A 68 -23.59 4.07 4.15
C THR A 68 -23.01 2.70 4.49
N SER A 69 -21.92 2.29 3.85
CA SER A 69 -21.28 0.98 3.99
C SER A 69 -20.68 0.76 5.38
N TYR A 70 -20.15 1.78 6.05
CA TYR A 70 -19.55 1.62 7.39
C TYR A 70 -20.54 1.73 8.56
N ALA A 71 -21.78 2.18 8.33
CA ALA A 71 -22.77 2.36 9.39
C ALA A 71 -23.20 1.05 10.05
N SER A 72 -23.18 -0.07 9.32
CA SER A 72 -23.65 -1.38 9.78
C SER A 72 -22.52 -2.34 10.18
N ILE A 73 -21.27 -1.91 10.19
CA ILE A 73 -20.12 -2.76 10.50
C ILE A 73 -20.19 -3.27 11.94
N ALA A 74 -20.16 -4.58 12.09
CA ALA A 74 -20.25 -5.27 13.37
C ALA A 74 -19.03 -6.17 13.68
N SER A 75 -18.27 -6.54 12.64
CA SER A 75 -17.15 -7.47 12.73
C SER A 75 -16.04 -7.14 11.74
N LYS A 76 -14.87 -7.80 11.89
CA LYS A 76 -13.80 -7.75 10.90
C LYS A 76 -14.26 -8.30 9.54
N ALA A 77 -15.09 -9.32 9.53
CA ALA A 77 -15.64 -9.90 8.30
C ALA A 77 -16.48 -8.87 7.52
N ASP A 78 -17.27 -8.05 8.23
CA ASP A 78 -18.07 -7.00 7.60
C ASP A 78 -17.16 -5.91 6.99
N LEU A 79 -16.05 -5.55 7.66
CA LEU A 79 -15.07 -4.62 7.12
C LEU A 79 -14.44 -5.15 5.82
N LEU A 80 -14.03 -6.42 5.80
CA LEU A 80 -13.46 -7.04 4.60
C LEU A 80 -14.49 -7.12 3.46
N ALA A 81 -15.76 -7.43 3.78
CA ALA A 81 -16.84 -7.45 2.81
C ALA A 81 -17.13 -6.05 2.25
N ALA A 82 -17.12 -5.02 3.10
CA ALA A 82 -17.28 -3.63 2.67
C ALA A 82 -16.13 -3.16 1.77
N ASP A 83 -14.90 -3.51 2.11
CA ASP A 83 -13.72 -3.23 1.27
C ASP A 83 -13.85 -3.92 -0.09
N ALA A 84 -14.24 -5.19 -0.11
CA ALA A 84 -14.43 -5.93 -1.37
C ALA A 84 -15.56 -5.35 -2.22
N ALA A 85 -16.67 -4.95 -1.60
CA ALA A 85 -17.78 -4.29 -2.30
C ALA A 85 -17.35 -2.95 -2.91
N ARG A 86 -16.54 -2.17 -2.19
CA ARG A 86 -15.97 -0.91 -2.68
C ARG A 86 -15.00 -1.15 -3.85
N ASP A 87 -14.13 -2.16 -3.74
CA ASP A 87 -13.25 -2.58 -4.85
C ASP A 87 -14.08 -2.88 -6.11
N VAL A 88 -15.13 -3.70 -5.97
CA VAL A 88 -16.01 -4.07 -7.11
C VAL A 88 -16.72 -2.86 -7.69
N ALA A 89 -17.23 -1.96 -6.86
CA ALA A 89 -17.92 -0.75 -7.32
C ALA A 89 -17.00 0.20 -8.10
N LEU A 90 -15.73 0.33 -7.69
CA LEU A 90 -14.77 1.23 -8.30
C LEU A 90 -14.02 0.59 -9.49
N CYS A 91 -13.60 -0.66 -9.34
CA CYS A 91 -12.66 -1.32 -10.24
C CYS A 91 -13.29 -2.46 -11.05
N GLY A 92 -14.56 -2.80 -10.79
CA GLY A 92 -15.26 -3.90 -11.44
C GLY A 92 -14.85 -5.29 -10.93
N ARG A 93 -13.98 -5.37 -9.89
CA ARG A 93 -13.46 -6.61 -9.31
C ARG A 93 -12.97 -6.39 -7.90
N SER A 94 -12.83 -7.46 -7.10
CA SER A 94 -12.08 -7.39 -5.85
C SER A 94 -10.59 -7.15 -6.13
N LEU A 95 -9.97 -6.30 -5.33
CA LEU A 95 -8.53 -6.03 -5.36
C LEU A 95 -7.77 -6.89 -4.33
N HIS A 96 -8.47 -7.70 -3.55
CA HIS A 96 -7.85 -8.73 -2.73
C HIS A 96 -7.51 -9.94 -3.60
N VAL A 97 -6.26 -10.31 -3.61
CA VAL A 97 -5.75 -11.52 -4.29
C VAL A 97 -4.94 -12.33 -3.30
N ASP A 98 -5.17 -13.63 -3.26
CA ASP A 98 -4.30 -14.58 -2.55
C ASP A 98 -3.04 -14.82 -3.38
N ALA A 99 -2.21 -13.78 -3.50
CA ALA A 99 -0.97 -13.84 -4.26
C ALA A 99 0.19 -14.07 -3.29
N GLN A 100 0.84 -15.21 -3.41
CA GLN A 100 2.14 -15.41 -2.78
C GLN A 100 3.21 -14.64 -3.58
N VAL A 101 4.16 -14.04 -2.86
CA VAL A 101 5.35 -13.47 -3.48
C VAL A 101 6.10 -14.58 -4.20
N ARG A 102 6.50 -14.31 -5.44
CA ARG A 102 7.38 -15.20 -6.18
C ARG A 102 8.74 -15.29 -5.48
N ALA A 103 9.36 -16.46 -5.50
CA ALA A 103 10.62 -16.72 -4.80
C ALA A 103 11.77 -15.79 -5.25
N ASP A 104 11.79 -15.41 -6.55
CA ASP A 104 12.76 -14.46 -7.10
C ASP A 104 12.56 -13.03 -6.54
N LEU A 105 11.32 -12.60 -6.36
CA LEU A 105 10.99 -11.29 -5.78
C LEU A 105 11.25 -11.27 -4.26
N ALA A 106 10.89 -12.35 -3.56
CA ALA A 106 11.20 -12.49 -2.14
C ALA A 106 12.72 -12.45 -1.88
N SER A 107 13.51 -13.08 -2.75
CA SER A 107 14.98 -13.02 -2.69
C SER A 107 15.54 -11.63 -2.97
N ALA A 108 14.79 -10.78 -3.66
CA ALA A 108 15.12 -9.37 -3.91
C ALA A 108 14.65 -8.42 -2.78
N GLY A 109 14.17 -8.96 -1.65
CA GLY A 109 13.72 -8.19 -0.48
C GLY A 109 12.29 -7.63 -0.60
N VAL A 110 11.47 -8.18 -1.51
CA VAL A 110 10.05 -7.77 -1.67
C VAL A 110 9.19 -8.53 -0.68
N HIS A 111 8.26 -7.81 -0.04
CA HIS A 111 7.29 -8.40 0.89
C HIS A 111 5.98 -8.77 0.19
N GLU A 112 5.18 -9.62 0.84
CA GLU A 112 3.91 -10.07 0.28
C GLU A 112 2.89 -8.95 0.15
N PRO A 113 2.15 -8.91 -0.98
CA PRO A 113 1.16 -7.89 -1.22
C PRO A 113 -0.02 -8.03 -0.25
N THR A 114 -0.22 -7.03 0.60
CA THR A 114 -1.35 -6.93 1.52
C THR A 114 -2.15 -5.67 1.19
N PRO A 115 -3.38 -5.79 0.67
CA PRO A 115 -4.17 -4.61 0.34
C PRO A 115 -4.47 -3.81 1.60
N THR A 116 -4.11 -2.53 1.61
CA THR A 116 -4.43 -1.63 2.72
C THR A 116 -5.94 -1.46 2.85
N PRO A 117 -6.56 -1.68 4.04
CA PRO A 117 -7.97 -1.41 4.24
C PRO A 117 -8.34 0.05 3.98
N TYR A 118 -9.53 0.31 3.43
CA TYR A 118 -9.91 1.68 3.11
C TYR A 118 -9.97 2.60 4.33
N PHE A 119 -10.42 2.11 5.49
CA PHE A 119 -10.43 2.94 6.71
C PHE A 119 -9.02 3.38 7.14
N VAL A 120 -7.98 2.56 6.84
CA VAL A 120 -6.57 2.92 7.08
C VAL A 120 -6.13 4.00 6.09
N LEU A 121 -6.52 3.89 4.82
CA LEU A 121 -6.22 4.91 3.80
C LEU A 121 -6.89 6.24 4.13
N GLU A 122 -8.13 6.21 4.62
CA GLU A 122 -8.85 7.41 5.09
C GLU A 122 -8.13 8.06 6.28
N GLU A 123 -7.62 7.25 7.23
CA GLU A 123 -6.84 7.75 8.37
C GLU A 123 -5.49 8.33 7.95
N LEU A 124 -4.80 7.69 7.03
CA LEU A 124 -3.42 8.05 6.67
C LEU A 124 -3.36 9.09 5.55
N LEU A 125 -4.03 8.85 4.43
CA LEU A 125 -3.99 9.72 3.25
C LEU A 125 -5.06 10.82 3.30
N GLY A 126 -6.27 10.49 3.78
CA GLY A 126 -7.36 11.45 3.86
C GLY A 126 -7.07 12.65 4.77
N LYS A 127 -6.17 12.49 5.75
CA LYS A 127 -5.78 13.56 6.70
C LYS A 127 -4.54 14.36 6.28
N LEU A 128 -3.95 14.09 5.11
CA LEU A 128 -2.75 14.81 4.65
C LEU A 128 -3.05 16.19 4.05
N GLY A 129 -4.32 16.47 3.69
CA GLY A 129 -4.68 17.70 3.02
C GLY A 129 -4.11 17.82 1.61
N LEU A 130 -3.98 16.70 0.88
CA LEU A 130 -3.51 16.69 -0.50
C LEU A 130 -4.44 17.52 -1.40
N THR A 131 -3.86 18.19 -2.38
CA THR A 131 -4.55 19.08 -3.33
C THR A 131 -4.42 18.55 -4.76
N ALA A 132 -5.11 19.20 -5.71
CA ALA A 132 -4.98 18.86 -7.13
C ALA A 132 -3.55 19.09 -7.71
N ASN A 133 -2.72 19.86 -7.01
CA ASN A 133 -1.32 20.13 -7.39
C ASN A 133 -0.36 19.03 -6.90
N ASP A 134 -0.85 18.13 -6.05
CA ASP A 134 -0.07 17.03 -5.53
C ASP A 134 -0.06 15.84 -6.50
N ARG A 135 0.95 15.00 -6.36
CA ARG A 135 1.07 13.72 -7.07
C ARG A 135 1.47 12.64 -6.09
N LEU A 136 0.60 11.67 -5.92
CA LEU A 136 0.82 10.50 -5.08
C LEU A 136 1.53 9.39 -5.87
N LEU A 137 2.58 8.81 -5.28
CA LEU A 137 3.14 7.53 -5.71
C LEU A 137 2.86 6.47 -4.66
N ASP A 138 2.15 5.42 -5.05
CA ASP A 138 1.96 4.19 -4.27
C ASP A 138 3.07 3.19 -4.62
N VAL A 139 3.97 2.95 -3.67
CA VAL A 139 5.16 2.11 -3.85
C VAL A 139 4.87 0.68 -3.42
N GLY A 140 4.87 -0.24 -4.38
CA GLY A 140 4.38 -1.61 -4.18
C GLY A 140 2.85 -1.63 -4.21
N CYS A 141 2.26 -1.10 -5.27
CA CYS A 141 0.82 -0.86 -5.31
C CYS A 141 -0.04 -2.14 -5.38
N GLY A 142 0.58 -3.30 -5.62
CA GLY A 142 -0.14 -4.54 -5.78
C GLY A 142 -1.20 -4.44 -6.88
N THR A 143 -2.45 -4.78 -6.54
CA THR A 143 -3.60 -4.66 -7.45
C THR A 143 -4.22 -3.27 -7.49
N GLY A 144 -3.69 -2.29 -6.70
CA GLY A 144 -4.02 -0.88 -6.80
C GLY A 144 -5.09 -0.35 -5.85
N ARG A 145 -5.27 -0.90 -4.63
CA ARG A 145 -6.30 -0.40 -3.72
C ARG A 145 -6.08 1.05 -3.29
N VAL A 146 -4.83 1.49 -3.14
CA VAL A 146 -4.51 2.91 -2.87
C VAL A 146 -4.92 3.79 -4.06
N LEU A 147 -4.75 3.31 -5.29
CA LEU A 147 -5.21 4.01 -6.48
C LEU A 147 -6.75 4.11 -6.52
N ALA A 148 -7.47 3.05 -6.13
CA ALA A 148 -8.93 3.07 -6.03
C ALA A 148 -9.41 4.08 -4.97
N HIS A 149 -8.71 4.16 -3.82
CA HIS A 149 -8.96 5.20 -2.83
C HIS A 149 -8.69 6.59 -3.41
N ALA A 150 -7.57 6.78 -4.10
CA ALA A 150 -7.24 8.07 -4.71
C ALA A 150 -8.28 8.50 -5.74
N ALA A 151 -8.76 7.58 -6.59
CA ALA A 151 -9.80 7.86 -7.58
C ALA A 151 -11.10 8.39 -6.98
N SER A 152 -11.45 7.93 -5.78
CA SER A 152 -12.75 8.22 -5.15
C SER A 152 -12.69 9.31 -4.08
N GLN A 153 -11.54 9.54 -3.45
CA GLN A 153 -11.45 10.35 -2.22
C GLN A 153 -10.37 11.45 -2.26
N LEU A 154 -9.39 11.37 -3.17
CA LEU A 154 -8.31 12.35 -3.21
C LEU A 154 -8.44 13.26 -4.44
N PRO A 155 -8.10 14.55 -4.32
CA PRO A 155 -8.16 15.49 -5.45
C PRO A 155 -6.95 15.37 -6.37
N CYS A 156 -5.89 14.68 -5.96
CA CYS A 156 -4.61 14.61 -6.66
C CYS A 156 -4.56 13.48 -7.70
N ARG A 157 -3.59 13.55 -8.60
CA ARG A 157 -3.22 12.43 -9.47
C ARG A 157 -2.47 11.38 -8.66
N ALA A 158 -2.65 10.09 -9.01
CA ALA A 158 -1.95 9.00 -8.36
C ALA A 158 -1.36 8.01 -9.38
N THR A 159 -0.17 7.55 -9.09
CA THR A 159 0.53 6.51 -9.84
C THR A 159 0.87 5.37 -8.89
N GLY A 160 0.64 4.13 -9.29
CA GLY A 160 1.14 2.95 -8.61
C GLY A 160 2.37 2.40 -9.32
N VAL A 161 3.37 1.93 -8.58
CA VAL A 161 4.47 1.16 -9.13
C VAL A 161 4.52 -0.20 -8.45
N GLU A 162 4.59 -1.28 -9.25
CA GLU A 162 4.56 -2.66 -8.75
C GLU A 162 5.57 -3.52 -9.51
N LEU A 163 6.40 -4.23 -8.75
CA LEU A 163 7.47 -5.05 -9.31
C LEU A 163 6.94 -6.36 -9.91
N ASP A 164 5.88 -6.93 -9.33
CA ASP A 164 5.20 -8.08 -9.93
C ASP A 164 4.30 -7.62 -11.10
N ALA A 165 4.76 -7.87 -12.32
CA ALA A 165 4.04 -7.49 -13.53
C ALA A 165 2.60 -8.05 -13.60
N ARG A 166 2.31 -9.20 -12.94
CA ARG A 166 0.95 -9.77 -12.90
C ARG A 166 0.01 -8.87 -12.10
N LEU A 167 0.46 -8.36 -10.96
CA LEU A 167 -0.30 -7.45 -10.10
C LEU A 167 -0.41 -6.07 -10.75
N ALA A 168 0.70 -5.55 -11.29
CA ALA A 168 0.72 -4.29 -12.03
C ALA A 168 -0.26 -4.28 -13.20
N ASN A 169 -0.36 -5.38 -13.97
CA ASN A 169 -1.31 -5.50 -15.06
C ASN A 169 -2.76 -5.48 -14.59
N ILE A 170 -3.05 -6.06 -13.41
CA ILE A 170 -4.37 -5.96 -12.79
C ILE A 170 -4.68 -4.50 -12.46
N ALA A 171 -3.76 -3.81 -11.78
CA ALA A 171 -3.92 -2.40 -11.42
C ALA A 171 -4.11 -1.53 -12.67
N SER A 172 -3.24 -1.67 -13.67
CA SER A 172 -3.30 -0.90 -14.93
C SER A 172 -4.60 -1.11 -15.69
N SER A 173 -5.13 -2.35 -15.72
CA SER A 173 -6.33 -2.67 -16.50
C SER A 173 -7.57 -1.91 -16.06
N TRP A 174 -7.79 -1.75 -14.75
CA TRP A 174 -8.94 -1.00 -14.25
C TRP A 174 -8.63 0.49 -14.09
N ALA A 175 -7.37 0.85 -13.73
CA ALA A 175 -6.95 2.25 -13.58
C ALA A 175 -7.07 3.04 -14.89
N ALA A 176 -6.92 2.38 -16.03
CA ALA A 176 -7.10 3.00 -17.37
C ALA A 176 -8.47 3.67 -17.57
N SER A 177 -9.47 3.34 -16.77
CA SER A 177 -10.79 4.01 -16.78
C SER A 177 -10.79 5.36 -16.06
N PHE A 178 -9.70 5.74 -15.38
CA PHE A 178 -9.59 6.96 -14.59
C PHE A 178 -8.43 7.82 -15.12
N PRO A 179 -8.69 9.01 -15.68
CA PRO A 179 -7.65 9.83 -16.33
C PRO A 179 -6.60 10.40 -15.35
N GLN A 180 -6.88 10.36 -14.05
CA GLN A 180 -5.97 10.80 -12.99
C GLN A 180 -5.08 9.68 -12.45
N LEU A 181 -5.26 8.44 -12.90
CA LEU A 181 -4.52 7.28 -12.41
C LEU A 181 -3.58 6.70 -13.47
N ASP A 182 -2.45 6.19 -12.99
CA ASP A 182 -1.53 5.36 -13.74
C ASP A 182 -1.06 4.17 -12.90
N ALA A 183 -0.68 3.05 -13.53
CA ALA A 183 -0.01 1.94 -12.87
C ALA A 183 1.13 1.43 -13.76
N ILE A 184 2.32 1.31 -13.17
CA ILE A 184 3.58 1.00 -13.84
C ILE A 184 4.09 -0.35 -13.33
N ALA A 185 4.37 -1.29 -14.24
CA ALA A 185 5.10 -2.50 -13.93
C ALA A 185 6.61 -2.19 -13.91
N GLY A 186 7.26 -2.41 -12.78
CA GLY A 186 8.70 -2.19 -12.63
C GLY A 186 9.13 -1.81 -11.23
N SER A 187 10.42 -1.54 -11.09
CA SER A 187 11.02 -1.12 -9.83
C SER A 187 10.84 0.38 -9.61
N VAL A 188 10.50 0.78 -8.38
CA VAL A 188 10.50 2.18 -7.96
C VAL A 188 11.88 2.82 -8.09
N LEU A 189 12.94 2.01 -8.07
CA LEU A 189 14.31 2.49 -8.25
C LEU A 189 14.63 2.86 -9.70
N ASP A 190 13.83 2.44 -10.67
CA ASP A 190 14.07 2.63 -12.10
C ASP A 190 13.21 3.75 -12.73
N ILE A 191 12.20 4.23 -12.00
CA ILE A 191 11.35 5.35 -12.45
C ILE A 191 11.83 6.68 -11.87
N SER A 192 11.52 7.82 -12.50
CA SER A 192 11.78 9.15 -11.92
C SER A 192 10.85 9.42 -10.75
N LEU A 193 11.40 9.87 -9.64
CA LEU A 193 10.65 10.29 -8.45
C LEU A 193 10.37 11.79 -8.40
N ALA A 194 11.03 12.59 -9.23
CA ALA A 194 10.94 14.05 -9.25
C ALA A 194 9.51 14.62 -9.37
N PRO A 195 8.55 14.00 -10.07
CA PRO A 195 7.19 14.53 -10.20
C PRO A 195 6.34 14.41 -8.93
N TYR A 196 6.70 13.52 -7.99
CA TYR A 196 5.84 13.16 -6.87
C TYR A 196 6.05 14.03 -5.65
N THR A 197 4.95 14.37 -4.96
CA THR A 197 4.94 15.16 -3.72
C THR A 197 4.45 14.38 -2.52
N CYS A 198 3.92 13.18 -2.75
CA CYS A 198 3.49 12.27 -1.72
C CYS A 198 3.87 10.85 -2.10
N PHE A 199 4.44 10.11 -1.17
CA PHE A 199 4.76 8.70 -1.30
C PHE A 199 3.98 7.91 -0.25
N TYR A 200 3.42 6.78 -0.65
CA TYR A 200 2.80 5.82 0.25
C TYR A 200 3.53 4.48 0.14
N LEU A 201 3.91 3.92 1.28
CA LEU A 201 4.56 2.63 1.42
C LEU A 201 3.79 1.79 2.45
N PHE A 202 3.41 0.57 2.11
CA PHE A 202 2.95 -0.41 3.08
C PHE A 202 4.00 -1.52 3.20
N ASN A 203 5.13 -1.21 3.84
CA ASN A 203 6.26 -2.13 4.06
C ASN A 203 6.58 -2.99 2.81
N PRO A 204 6.80 -2.37 1.63
CA PRO A 204 6.87 -3.13 0.38
C PRO A 204 8.20 -3.90 0.21
N PHE A 205 9.24 -3.53 0.96
CA PHE A 205 10.59 -4.08 0.80
C PHE A 205 11.43 -3.94 2.08
N ASP A 206 12.59 -4.60 2.10
CA ASP A 206 13.51 -4.58 3.23
C ASP A 206 14.23 -3.23 3.43
N THR A 207 14.96 -3.10 4.55
CA THR A 207 15.71 -1.89 4.92
C THR A 207 16.75 -1.49 3.85
N ALA A 208 17.37 -2.44 3.16
CA ALA A 208 18.41 -2.15 2.18
C ALA A 208 17.80 -1.45 0.95
N VAL A 209 16.64 -1.95 0.48
CA VAL A 209 15.90 -1.32 -0.62
C VAL A 209 15.29 0.00 -0.16
N LEU A 210 14.75 0.08 1.07
CA LEU A 210 14.24 1.32 1.64
C LEU A 210 15.32 2.42 1.65
N THR A 211 16.53 2.11 2.10
CA THR A 211 17.64 3.07 2.11
C THR A 211 17.94 3.60 0.71
N ARG A 212 18.04 2.72 -0.29
CA ARG A 212 18.26 3.11 -1.69
C ARG A 212 17.12 3.97 -2.25
N PHE A 213 15.89 3.65 -1.88
CA PHE A 213 14.72 4.44 -2.26
C PHE A 213 14.77 5.85 -1.65
N LEU A 214 15.10 5.97 -0.36
CA LEU A 214 15.23 7.27 0.31
C LEU A 214 16.35 8.12 -0.31
N ASP A 215 17.53 7.52 -0.56
CA ASP A 215 18.64 8.20 -1.23
C ASP A 215 18.27 8.71 -2.63
N LYS A 216 17.46 7.93 -3.37
CA LYS A 216 16.95 8.32 -4.68
C LYS A 216 15.91 9.44 -4.56
N ALA A 217 14.98 9.34 -3.62
CA ALA A 217 13.95 10.34 -3.40
C ALA A 217 14.55 11.69 -3.01
N GLU A 218 15.54 11.70 -2.11
CA GLU A 218 16.30 12.91 -1.74
C GLU A 218 17.02 13.53 -2.94
N ARG A 219 17.73 12.72 -3.71
CA ARG A 219 18.51 13.19 -4.87
C ARG A 219 17.64 13.77 -5.98
N GLU A 220 16.45 13.20 -6.20
CA GLU A 220 15.54 13.59 -7.27
C GLU A 220 14.48 14.60 -6.85
N ALA A 221 14.41 14.93 -5.56
CA ALA A 221 13.42 15.87 -5.04
C ALA A 221 13.55 17.26 -5.67
N ALA A 222 12.58 17.61 -6.52
CA ALA A 222 12.49 18.95 -7.10
C ALA A 222 11.80 19.95 -6.15
N ARG A 223 11.11 19.46 -5.12
CA ARG A 223 10.35 20.21 -4.12
C ARG A 223 10.13 19.36 -2.87
N PRO A 224 9.75 19.98 -1.74
CA PRO A 224 9.40 19.23 -0.54
C PRO A 224 8.30 18.19 -0.79
N PHE A 225 8.42 17.02 -0.16
CA PHE A 225 7.43 15.95 -0.28
C PHE A 225 7.08 15.31 1.06
N THR A 226 5.94 14.63 1.12
CA THR A 226 5.49 13.84 2.27
C THR A 226 5.64 12.36 1.97
N LEU A 227 6.07 11.57 2.95
CA LEU A 227 6.15 10.12 2.85
C LEU A 227 5.35 9.50 4.00
N VAL A 228 4.42 8.61 3.67
CA VAL A 228 3.66 7.79 4.60
C VAL A 228 4.20 6.37 4.54
N HIS A 229 4.72 5.87 5.65
CA HIS A 229 5.18 4.49 5.79
C HIS A 229 4.24 3.75 6.76
N MET A 230 3.39 2.90 6.20
CA MET A 230 2.49 2.03 6.96
C MET A 230 3.17 0.70 7.23
N SER A 231 2.97 0.16 8.43
CA SER A 231 3.57 -1.09 8.90
C SER A 231 5.10 -1.06 8.81
N ASP A 232 5.69 0.06 9.25
CA ASP A 232 7.12 0.30 9.15
C ASP A 232 7.97 -0.62 10.04
N ASN A 233 7.32 -1.40 10.94
CA ASN A 233 7.92 -2.47 11.76
C ASN A 233 9.26 -2.07 12.45
N GLY A 234 9.40 -0.79 12.81
CA GLY A 234 10.63 -0.23 13.36
C GLY A 234 11.59 0.33 12.30
N GLU A 235 11.26 0.27 11.01
CA GLU A 235 12.04 0.89 9.92
C GLU A 235 12.09 2.42 10.01
N SER A 236 11.33 3.02 10.93
CA SER A 236 11.39 4.45 11.22
C SER A 236 12.82 4.94 11.56
N PHE A 237 13.71 4.07 12.02
CA PHE A 237 15.12 4.40 12.21
C PHE A 237 15.87 4.74 10.91
N ALA A 238 15.41 4.23 9.75
CA ALA A 238 16.02 4.53 8.45
C ALA A 238 15.93 6.01 8.07
N TYR A 239 14.99 6.74 8.65
CA TYR A 239 14.78 8.18 8.46
C TYR A 239 15.56 9.04 9.46
N GLN A 240 15.94 8.45 10.61
CA GLN A 240 16.58 9.19 11.71
C GLN A 240 17.96 9.67 11.30
N GLY A 241 18.25 10.95 11.63
CA GLY A 241 19.54 11.56 11.33
C GLY A 241 19.77 11.94 9.87
N ARG A 242 18.79 11.68 8.96
CA ARG A 242 18.87 12.15 7.58
C ARG A 242 18.61 13.67 7.52
N PRO A 243 19.50 14.45 6.89
CA PRO A 243 19.27 15.88 6.71
C PRO A 243 17.98 16.16 5.94
N GLY A 244 17.26 17.19 6.31
CA GLY A 244 16.03 17.62 5.64
C GLY A 244 14.78 16.81 5.96
N TRP A 245 14.88 15.73 6.72
CA TRP A 245 13.74 14.93 7.15
C TRP A 245 13.20 15.33 8.51
N ARG A 246 11.87 15.40 8.60
CA ARG A 246 11.17 15.71 9.86
C ARG A 246 9.99 14.75 10.02
N LEU A 247 9.90 14.10 11.18
CA LEU A 247 8.72 13.33 11.57
C LEU A 247 7.55 14.29 11.80
N VAL A 248 6.44 14.09 11.08
CA VAL A 248 5.21 14.88 11.21
C VAL A 248 4.23 14.21 12.16
N ARG A 249 4.04 12.90 11.98
CA ARG A 249 3.10 12.11 12.76
C ARG A 249 3.57 10.66 12.81
N SER A 250 3.34 9.99 13.93
CA SER A 250 3.48 8.54 14.05
C SER A 250 2.39 8.00 14.97
N GLY A 251 2.16 6.71 14.91
CA GLY A 251 1.18 6.03 15.72
C GLY A 251 1.04 4.57 15.35
N SER A 252 -0.03 3.96 15.83
CA SER A 252 -0.36 2.58 15.45
C SER A 252 -1.84 2.42 15.16
N ILE A 253 -2.16 1.51 14.25
CA ILE A 253 -3.53 1.15 13.89
C ILE A 253 -3.71 -0.34 14.18
N GLN A 254 -4.72 -0.67 14.99
CA GLN A 254 -5.13 -2.04 15.25
C GLN A 254 -6.64 -2.19 15.17
N MET A 255 -7.36 -1.15 15.56
CA MET A 255 -8.80 -1.16 15.74
C MET A 255 -9.48 -0.27 14.71
N PHE A 256 -10.63 -0.72 14.22
CA PHE A 256 -11.60 0.14 13.53
C PHE A 256 -12.61 0.68 14.55
N GLN A 257 -12.93 1.98 14.47
CA GLN A 257 -13.95 2.62 15.31
C GLN A 257 -15.25 2.75 14.51
N THR A 258 -16.30 2.11 14.99
CA THR A 258 -17.64 2.27 14.36
C THR A 258 -18.22 3.65 14.69
N ALA A 259 -19.21 4.10 13.90
CA ALA A 259 -19.95 5.33 14.17
C ALA A 259 -20.66 5.30 15.54
N SER A 260 -21.01 4.13 16.07
CA SER A 260 -21.59 3.94 17.41
C SER A 260 -20.55 3.92 18.54
N GLY A 261 -19.26 4.17 18.24
CA GLY A 261 -18.17 4.18 19.23
C GLY A 261 -17.64 2.81 19.63
N ARG A 262 -18.09 1.72 18.97
CA ARG A 262 -17.56 0.39 19.23
C ARG A 262 -16.24 0.18 18.49
N SER A 263 -15.26 -0.46 19.16
CA SER A 263 -13.97 -0.84 18.57
C SER A 263 -14.02 -2.27 18.03
N ILE A 264 -13.56 -2.46 16.80
CA ILE A 264 -13.42 -3.77 16.14
C ILE A 264 -11.95 -4.01 15.89
N LYS A 265 -11.41 -5.11 16.42
CA LYS A 265 -10.02 -5.52 16.19
C LYS A 265 -9.88 -5.94 14.71
N PHE A 266 -9.05 -5.21 13.96
CA PHE A 266 -8.76 -5.52 12.56
C PHE A 266 -7.44 -6.27 12.41
N TYR A 267 -6.34 -5.67 12.89
CA TYR A 267 -5.04 -6.33 12.87
C TYR A 267 -4.82 -7.14 14.15
N GLU A 268 -4.13 -8.28 14.03
CA GLU A 268 -3.80 -9.11 15.20
C GLU A 268 -2.91 -8.34 16.17
N PHE A 269 -1.93 -7.61 15.63
CA PHE A 269 -1.05 -6.72 16.38
C PHE A 269 -1.18 -5.28 15.86
N PRO A 270 -0.89 -4.27 16.72
CA PRO A 270 -0.83 -2.88 16.26
C PRO A 270 0.15 -2.73 15.10
N GLN A 271 -0.29 -2.17 13.99
CA GLN A 271 0.56 -1.83 12.86
C GLN A 271 1.05 -0.41 13.05
N HIS A 272 2.33 -0.24 13.24
CA HIS A 272 2.94 1.08 13.40
C HIS A 272 2.96 1.81 12.06
N PHE A 273 2.80 3.13 12.08
CA PHE A 273 2.97 3.99 10.92
C PHE A 273 3.74 5.26 11.29
N SER A 274 4.40 5.83 10.29
CA SER A 274 5.07 7.12 10.39
C SER A 274 4.79 7.97 9.15
N VAL A 275 4.63 9.27 9.36
CA VAL A 275 4.47 10.28 8.32
C VAL A 275 5.64 11.24 8.43
N TRP A 276 6.39 11.34 7.37
CA TRP A 276 7.62 12.12 7.28
C TRP A 276 7.46 13.24 6.26
N ARG A 277 8.14 14.35 6.53
CA ARG A 277 8.28 15.45 5.58
C ARG A 277 9.75 15.61 5.23
N TYR A 278 10.05 15.63 3.95
CA TYR A 278 11.36 16.03 3.42
C TYR A 278 11.26 17.47 2.90
N GLU A 279 12.10 18.35 3.43
CA GLU A 279 12.09 19.80 3.10
C GLU A 279 13.21 20.18 2.14
N GLY A 280 14.07 19.23 1.75
CA GLY A 280 15.28 19.49 1.00
C GLY A 280 16.51 19.71 1.91
N MET A 281 17.69 19.61 1.34
CA MET A 281 18.92 20.04 2.03
C MET A 281 19.00 21.57 1.95
N GLN A 282 19.04 22.22 3.11
CA GLN A 282 19.28 23.66 3.23
C GLN A 282 20.75 23.96 3.02
#